data_121873877499d7baa1c7daebd9e131cd
#
_entry.id   121873877499d7baa1c7daebd9e131cd
#
_cell.length_a   1.000
_cell.length_b   1.000
_cell.length_c   1.000
_cell.angle_alpha   90.00
_cell.angle_beta   90.00
_cell.angle_gamma   90.00
#
_symmetry.space_group_name_H-M   'P 1'
#
loop_
_entity.id
_entity.type
_entity.pdbx_description
1 polymer ?
#
loop_
_entity_poly.entity_id
_entity_poly.type
_entity_poly.pdbx_seq_one_letter_code
_entity_poly.pdbx_strand_id
1 'polypeptide(L)'
;MKRQFAMVAVTAALLAGCASKPVEVAAPAPTPVAPVPVAAPLPKGAFPGMKIPAVLADGTYPTPNRNLTESAKIWHLRAALNVAALACRGADEAVIVAGYNAMLAAQKPVLAKAEATYSAEYRAGGGDWQDRYDDSMTRLYNFFSQSPARDAFCQAAGHVLADGATVQGDTLASFAATRLPILEQPFTDFYRAFDAWRGTAMRPLAPQRTIFASNGPVAVGPARAVPVATVAAPVPAASPPRATPVAYAAPALQARLKPVSQPPLPTAPRPRLQLDPSVFQ
;
A
#
# COMPACT_ATOMS: atom_id res chain seq x y z
N MET A 1 93.58 -49.77 16.76
CA MET A 1 93.62 -51.28 16.63
C MET A 1 92.36 -51.69 15.88
N LYS A 2 92.53 -52.12 14.61
CA LYS A 2 92.15 -53.43 14.12
C LYS A 2 90.63 -53.73 14.26
N ARG A 3 89.79 -54.08 13.34
CA ARG A 3 89.84 -54.83 12.02
C ARG A 3 88.40 -54.72 11.51
N GLN A 4 88.12 -54.38 10.26
CA GLN A 4 87.91 -55.22 9.06
C GLN A 4 86.90 -56.37 9.26
N PHE A 5 86.00 -56.43 8.29
CA PHE A 5 85.38 -57.50 7.47
C PHE A 5 83.86 -57.30 7.45
N ALA A 6 83.10 -57.46 6.49
CA ALA A 6 83.18 -57.79 5.06
C ALA A 6 81.74 -57.99 4.62
N MET A 7 81.45 -57.50 3.44
CA MET A 7 80.45 -57.98 2.46
C MET A 7 79.44 -59.06 2.87
N VAL A 8 78.19 -58.83 2.53
CA VAL A 8 77.46 -59.68 1.52
C VAL A 8 76.26 -58.84 0.99
N ALA A 9 76.18 -58.79 -0.34
CA ALA A 9 75.05 -58.24 -1.10
C ALA A 9 73.87 -59.24 -1.13
N VAL A 10 72.68 -58.81 -0.89
CA VAL A 10 71.45 -59.48 -1.30
C VAL A 10 70.49 -58.48 -1.85
N THR A 11 70.35 -58.47 -3.15
CA THR A 11 69.35 -57.78 -3.93
C THR A 11 68.01 -58.43 -3.71
N ALA A 12 67.09 -57.76 -3.01
CA ALA A 12 65.65 -58.12 -2.99
C ALA A 12 64.88 -56.99 -3.66
N ALA A 13 64.43 -57.21 -4.85
CA ALA A 13 63.50 -56.36 -5.57
C ALA A 13 62.13 -56.38 -4.85
N LEU A 14 61.79 -55.28 -4.22
CA LEU A 14 60.45 -55.11 -3.66
C LEU A 14 59.64 -54.26 -4.68
N LEU A 15 58.72 -54.93 -5.35
CA LEU A 15 57.62 -54.31 -6.08
C LEU A 15 56.73 -53.54 -5.10
N ALA A 16 56.94 -52.24 -5.01
CA ALA A 16 56.01 -51.37 -4.31
C ALA A 16 54.80 -51.16 -5.18
N GLY A 17 53.74 -51.92 -4.94
CA GLY A 17 52.42 -51.67 -5.52
C GLY A 17 51.88 -50.33 -5.02
N CYS A 18 51.70 -49.38 -5.92
CA CYS A 18 50.97 -48.16 -5.64
C CYS A 18 49.53 -48.48 -5.32
N ALA A 19 49.19 -48.67 -4.06
CA ALA A 19 47.79 -48.67 -3.61
C ALA A 19 47.31 -47.23 -3.62
N SER A 20 46.74 -46.77 -4.69
CA SER A 20 45.98 -45.51 -4.75
C SER A 20 44.81 -45.61 -3.77
N LYS A 21 44.87 -44.88 -2.67
CA LYS A 21 43.69 -44.74 -1.79
C LYS A 21 42.55 -44.16 -2.64
N PRO A 22 41.32 -44.72 -2.54
CA PRO A 22 40.16 -44.10 -3.17
C PRO A 22 40.04 -42.68 -2.67
N VAL A 23 40.05 -41.72 -3.57
CA VAL A 23 39.71 -40.33 -3.23
C VAL A 23 38.23 -40.34 -2.87
N GLU A 24 37.92 -40.22 -1.59
CA GLU A 24 36.57 -40.00 -1.09
C GLU A 24 36.10 -38.65 -1.67
N VAL A 25 35.32 -38.75 -2.75
CA VAL A 25 34.66 -37.57 -3.34
C VAL A 25 33.66 -37.10 -2.30
N ALA A 26 34.03 -36.03 -1.55
CA ALA A 26 33.14 -35.37 -0.62
C ALA A 26 31.81 -35.09 -1.37
N ALA A 27 30.71 -35.60 -0.82
CA ALA A 27 29.39 -35.26 -1.36
C ALA A 27 29.22 -33.75 -1.43
N PRO A 28 28.74 -33.18 -2.55
CA PRO A 28 28.56 -31.73 -2.65
C PRO A 28 27.68 -31.25 -1.49
N ALA A 29 28.18 -30.22 -0.77
CA ALA A 29 27.43 -29.65 0.33
C ALA A 29 26.01 -29.28 -0.16
N PRO A 30 24.97 -29.53 0.64
CA PRO A 30 23.61 -29.19 0.25
C PRO A 30 23.54 -27.68 -0.05
N THR A 31 23.12 -27.35 -1.27
CA THR A 31 22.93 -25.96 -1.68
C THR A 31 21.94 -25.32 -0.71
N PRO A 32 22.23 -24.15 -0.12
CA PRO A 32 21.29 -23.47 0.76
C PRO A 32 19.95 -23.29 0.01
N VAL A 33 18.90 -23.87 0.51
CA VAL A 33 17.54 -23.67 -0.01
C VAL A 33 17.20 -22.23 0.29
N ALA A 34 17.03 -21.41 -0.77
CA ALA A 34 16.58 -20.04 -0.60
C ALA A 34 15.25 -20.02 0.19
N PRO A 35 15.12 -19.16 1.22
CA PRO A 35 13.89 -19.12 2.00
C PRO A 35 12.69 -18.88 1.08
N VAL A 36 11.67 -19.71 1.22
CA VAL A 36 10.41 -19.53 0.50
C VAL A 36 9.82 -18.20 0.92
N PRO A 37 9.53 -17.26 -0.01
CA PRO A 37 8.93 -15.99 0.36
C PRO A 37 7.60 -16.24 1.09
N VAL A 38 7.53 -15.79 2.35
CA VAL A 38 6.27 -15.82 3.10
C VAL A 38 5.29 -14.87 2.44
N ALA A 39 4.10 -15.36 2.08
CA ALA A 39 3.07 -14.53 1.49
C ALA A 39 2.68 -13.41 2.46
N ALA A 40 2.63 -12.17 1.99
CA ALA A 40 2.15 -11.06 2.79
C ALA A 40 0.68 -11.31 3.20
N PRO A 41 0.28 -11.01 4.44
CA PRO A 41 -1.10 -11.19 4.88
C PRO A 41 -2.02 -10.19 4.17
N LEU A 42 -3.27 -10.59 3.94
CA LEU A 42 -4.30 -9.67 3.46
C LEU A 42 -4.53 -8.57 4.50
N PRO A 43 -4.42 -7.26 4.16
CA PRO A 43 -4.64 -6.18 5.11
C PRO A 43 -6.05 -6.21 5.72
N LYS A 44 -6.19 -5.78 6.99
CA LYS A 44 -7.49 -5.68 7.66
C LYS A 44 -8.45 -4.81 6.83
N GLY A 45 -9.67 -5.29 6.62
CA GLY A 45 -10.68 -4.60 5.83
C GLY A 45 -10.53 -4.71 4.32
N ALA A 46 -9.50 -5.36 3.83
CA ALA A 46 -9.35 -5.67 2.41
C ALA A 46 -10.08 -6.96 2.03
N PHE A 47 -10.39 -7.10 0.76
CA PHE A 47 -10.94 -8.33 0.17
C PHE A 47 -10.30 -8.58 -1.20
N PRO A 48 -10.20 -9.86 -1.64
CA PRO A 48 -9.70 -10.17 -2.97
C PRO A 48 -10.52 -9.46 -4.05
N GLY A 49 -9.84 -8.83 -5.01
CA GLY A 49 -10.50 -8.07 -6.07
C GLY A 49 -10.85 -6.62 -5.73
N MET A 50 -10.55 -6.14 -4.51
CA MET A 50 -10.65 -4.72 -4.17
C MET A 50 -9.83 -3.88 -5.14
N LYS A 51 -10.41 -2.78 -5.61
CA LYS A 51 -9.73 -1.82 -6.48
C LYS A 51 -9.06 -0.75 -5.63
N ILE A 52 -7.76 -0.59 -5.81
CA ILE A 52 -6.98 0.51 -5.26
C ILE A 52 -6.33 1.28 -6.42
N PRO A 53 -5.91 2.53 -6.22
CA PRO A 53 -5.16 3.27 -7.22
C PRO A 53 -3.87 2.53 -7.61
N ALA A 54 -3.48 2.61 -8.88
CA ALA A 54 -2.19 2.11 -9.33
C ALA A 54 -1.06 3.02 -8.83
N VAL A 55 0.06 2.42 -8.48
CA VAL A 55 1.28 3.15 -8.11
C VAL A 55 1.76 3.99 -9.30
N LEU A 56 2.19 5.20 -9.04
CA LEU A 56 2.78 6.11 -10.03
C LEU A 56 4.25 5.76 -10.31
N ALA A 57 4.81 6.35 -11.37
CA ALA A 57 6.21 6.13 -11.75
C ALA A 57 7.21 6.55 -10.65
N ASP A 58 6.83 7.48 -9.77
CA ASP A 58 7.61 7.93 -8.62
C ASP A 58 7.48 7.03 -7.38
N GLY A 59 6.76 5.91 -7.48
CA GLY A 59 6.53 4.97 -6.38
C GLY A 59 5.47 5.42 -5.38
N THR A 60 4.80 6.54 -5.61
CA THR A 60 3.70 7.04 -4.76
C THR A 60 2.34 6.64 -5.32
N TYR A 61 1.27 6.84 -4.53
CA TYR A 61 -0.10 6.66 -5.00
C TYR A 61 -0.73 7.99 -5.39
N PRO A 62 -1.59 8.01 -6.43
CA PRO A 62 -2.37 9.21 -6.77
C PRO A 62 -3.40 9.46 -5.67
N THR A 63 -3.26 10.60 -5.00
CA THR A 63 -4.19 11.08 -3.97
C THR A 63 -4.71 12.46 -4.36
N PRO A 64 -5.83 12.92 -3.79
CA PRO A 64 -6.33 14.27 -4.04
C PRO A 64 -5.42 15.36 -3.45
N ASN A 65 -4.44 15.00 -2.62
CA ASN A 65 -3.58 15.94 -1.91
C ASN A 65 -2.26 16.26 -2.64
N ARG A 66 -2.17 15.96 -3.92
CA ARG A 66 -0.94 16.24 -4.72
C ARG A 66 -0.98 17.64 -5.32
N ASN A 67 0.20 18.29 -5.35
CA ASN A 67 0.42 19.59 -6.02
C ASN A 67 -0.54 20.69 -5.56
N LEU A 68 -0.85 20.74 -4.28
CA LEU A 68 -1.76 21.71 -3.69
C LEU A 68 -1.10 23.08 -3.48
N THR A 69 -1.86 24.13 -3.74
CA THR A 69 -1.55 25.49 -3.27
C THR A 69 -1.64 25.57 -1.74
N GLU A 70 -1.19 26.67 -1.14
CA GLU A 70 -1.33 26.85 0.31
C GLU A 70 -2.79 26.86 0.75
N SER A 71 -3.66 27.57 0.02
CA SER A 71 -5.10 27.62 0.30
C SER A 71 -5.74 26.25 0.18
N ALA A 72 -5.38 25.49 -0.85
CA ALA A 72 -5.85 24.13 -1.02
C ALA A 72 -5.38 23.20 0.12
N LYS A 73 -4.14 23.30 0.61
CA LYS A 73 -3.64 22.52 1.76
C LYS A 73 -4.45 22.79 3.02
N ILE A 74 -4.73 24.07 3.32
CA ILE A 74 -5.55 24.45 4.48
C ILE A 74 -6.96 23.86 4.34
N TRP A 75 -7.57 23.98 3.16
CA TRP A 75 -8.93 23.48 2.93
C TRP A 75 -9.00 21.95 2.98
N HIS A 76 -8.01 21.27 2.41
CA HIS A 76 -7.92 19.79 2.46
C HIS A 76 -7.66 19.30 3.89
N LEU A 77 -6.83 19.99 4.69
CA LEU A 77 -6.67 19.67 6.11
C LEU A 77 -8.02 19.77 6.84
N ARG A 78 -8.74 20.87 6.65
CA ARG A 78 -10.08 21.06 7.22
C ARG A 78 -11.04 19.95 6.79
N ALA A 79 -11.07 19.59 5.50
CA ALA A 79 -11.91 18.52 4.98
C ALA A 79 -11.56 17.14 5.58
N ALA A 80 -10.29 16.81 5.70
CA ALA A 80 -9.84 15.57 6.33
C ALA A 80 -10.29 15.49 7.80
N LEU A 81 -10.09 16.55 8.57
CA LEU A 81 -10.49 16.60 9.97
C LEU A 81 -12.01 16.64 10.14
N ASN A 82 -12.75 17.20 9.17
CA ASN A 82 -14.21 17.09 9.12
C ASN A 82 -14.66 15.63 8.97
N VAL A 83 -14.05 14.91 8.03
CA VAL A 83 -14.34 13.46 7.87
C VAL A 83 -14.01 12.71 9.15
N ALA A 84 -12.91 13.00 9.82
CA ALA A 84 -12.58 12.37 11.09
C ALA A 84 -13.65 12.64 12.16
N ALA A 85 -14.08 13.88 12.32
CA ALA A 85 -15.15 14.24 13.28
C ALA A 85 -16.49 13.55 12.98
N LEU A 86 -16.77 13.24 11.71
CA LEU A 86 -17.99 12.57 11.27
C LEU A 86 -17.92 11.04 11.30
N ALA A 87 -16.73 10.46 11.06
CA ALA A 87 -16.58 9.03 10.82
C ALA A 87 -15.88 8.26 11.96
N CYS A 88 -15.06 8.92 12.77
CA CYS A 88 -14.39 8.30 13.91
C CYS A 88 -15.40 8.05 15.05
N ARG A 89 -15.36 6.84 15.60
CA ARG A 89 -16.27 6.40 16.68
C ARG A 89 -15.45 5.73 17.77
N GLY A 90 -16.05 5.61 18.95
CA GLY A 90 -15.44 4.95 20.10
C GLY A 90 -14.79 5.93 21.06
N ALA A 91 -13.67 5.53 21.68
CA ALA A 91 -13.04 6.30 22.76
C ALA A 91 -12.59 7.71 22.35
N ASP A 92 -12.15 7.87 21.11
CA ASP A 92 -11.59 9.13 20.62
C ASP A 92 -12.63 10.06 19.99
N GLU A 93 -13.88 9.63 19.81
CA GLU A 93 -14.94 10.40 19.14
C GLU A 93 -15.12 11.79 19.77
N ALA A 94 -15.29 11.84 21.08
CA ALA A 94 -15.57 13.11 21.77
C ALA A 94 -14.39 14.09 21.67
N VAL A 95 -13.16 13.60 21.76
CA VAL A 95 -11.94 14.40 21.68
C VAL A 95 -11.75 14.94 20.25
N ILE A 96 -11.97 14.10 19.23
CA ILE A 96 -11.85 14.52 17.82
C ILE A 96 -12.91 15.56 17.48
N VAL A 97 -14.16 15.36 17.88
CA VAL A 97 -15.25 16.32 17.63
C VAL A 97 -14.97 17.65 18.34
N ALA A 98 -14.57 17.61 19.61
CA ALA A 98 -14.24 18.83 20.36
C ALA A 98 -13.06 19.59 19.76
N GLY A 99 -11.97 18.86 19.40
CA GLY A 99 -10.78 19.43 18.77
C GLY A 99 -11.09 20.07 17.40
N TYR A 100 -11.90 19.40 16.58
CA TYR A 100 -12.34 19.94 15.30
C TYR A 100 -13.17 21.23 15.46
N ASN A 101 -14.13 21.24 16.37
CA ASN A 101 -14.95 22.43 16.64
C ASN A 101 -14.10 23.58 17.18
N ALA A 102 -13.13 23.31 18.06
CA ALA A 102 -12.18 24.31 18.54
C ALA A 102 -11.34 24.89 17.39
N MET A 103 -10.85 24.05 16.49
CA MET A 103 -10.11 24.48 15.31
C MET A 103 -10.98 25.36 14.40
N LEU A 104 -12.25 24.98 14.14
CA LEU A 104 -13.17 25.80 13.33
C LEU A 104 -13.37 27.19 13.95
N ALA A 105 -13.57 27.25 15.26
CA ALA A 105 -13.77 28.52 15.97
C ALA A 105 -12.51 29.40 15.93
N ALA A 106 -11.34 28.83 16.23
CA ALA A 106 -10.08 29.55 16.28
C ALA A 106 -9.60 30.04 14.91
N GLN A 107 -9.84 29.25 13.85
CA GLN A 107 -9.30 29.48 12.52
C GLN A 107 -10.35 30.02 11.51
N LYS A 108 -11.55 30.39 11.98
CA LYS A 108 -12.67 30.81 11.12
C LYS A 108 -12.26 31.76 9.98
N PRO A 109 -11.58 32.89 10.21
CA PRO A 109 -11.25 33.83 9.13
C PRO A 109 -10.24 33.26 8.14
N VAL A 110 -9.29 32.46 8.62
CA VAL A 110 -8.26 31.84 7.74
C VAL A 110 -8.88 30.74 6.89
N LEU A 111 -9.77 29.95 7.45
CA LEU A 111 -10.50 28.89 6.72
C LEU A 111 -11.40 29.49 5.65
N ALA A 112 -12.16 30.56 5.96
CA ALA A 112 -13.00 31.26 4.98
C ALA A 112 -12.15 31.84 3.83
N LYS A 113 -11.01 32.47 4.15
CA LYS A 113 -10.08 32.97 3.12
C LYS A 113 -9.53 31.83 2.26
N ALA A 114 -9.14 30.72 2.87
CA ALA A 114 -8.59 29.56 2.15
C ALA A 114 -9.61 28.96 1.19
N GLU A 115 -10.88 28.81 1.62
CA GLU A 115 -11.96 28.34 0.77
C GLU A 115 -12.20 29.27 -0.43
N ALA A 116 -12.37 30.56 -0.16
CA ALA A 116 -12.61 31.56 -1.20
C ALA A 116 -11.47 31.59 -2.24
N THR A 117 -10.21 31.52 -1.77
CA THR A 117 -9.04 31.50 -2.65
C THR A 117 -8.99 30.20 -3.46
N TYR A 118 -9.20 29.05 -2.82
CA TYR A 118 -9.17 27.77 -3.49
C TYR A 118 -10.29 27.64 -4.55
N SER A 119 -11.51 28.08 -4.23
CA SER A 119 -12.61 28.17 -5.19
C SER A 119 -12.28 29.12 -6.37
N ALA A 120 -11.63 30.25 -6.09
CA ALA A 120 -11.21 31.20 -7.12
C ALA A 120 -10.15 30.61 -8.08
N GLU A 121 -9.29 29.71 -7.62
CA GLU A 121 -8.32 28.99 -8.47
C GLU A 121 -9.03 28.16 -9.55
N TYR A 122 -10.14 27.48 -9.20
CA TYR A 122 -10.96 26.75 -10.18
C TYR A 122 -11.65 27.71 -11.15
N ARG A 123 -12.19 28.82 -10.63
CA ARG A 123 -12.85 29.84 -11.43
C ARG A 123 -11.91 30.47 -12.46
N ALA A 124 -10.66 30.73 -12.06
CA ALA A 124 -9.63 31.26 -12.96
C ALA A 124 -9.31 30.33 -14.12
N GLY A 125 -9.49 29.02 -13.96
CA GLY A 125 -9.37 28.04 -15.02
C GLY A 125 -10.50 28.04 -16.07
N GLY A 126 -11.57 28.83 -15.88
CA GLY A 126 -12.69 29.00 -16.80
C GLY A 126 -13.53 27.73 -17.00
N GLY A 127 -14.43 27.76 -17.99
CA GLY A 127 -15.32 26.62 -18.33
C GLY A 127 -16.21 26.19 -17.15
N ASP A 128 -16.51 24.90 -17.08
CA ASP A 128 -17.36 24.32 -16.01
C ASP A 128 -16.58 24.17 -14.68
N TRP A 129 -16.11 25.29 -14.16
CA TRP A 129 -15.24 25.32 -13.00
C TRP A 129 -15.94 24.82 -11.73
N GLN A 130 -17.24 25.02 -11.60
CA GLN A 130 -18.04 24.55 -10.46
C GLN A 130 -18.06 23.02 -10.42
N ASP A 131 -18.38 22.38 -11.54
CA ASP A 131 -18.39 20.91 -11.64
C ASP A 131 -17.01 20.34 -11.32
N ARG A 132 -15.93 20.98 -11.81
CA ARG A 132 -14.56 20.55 -11.48
C ARG A 132 -14.21 20.71 -10.01
N TYR A 133 -14.67 21.79 -9.37
CA TYR A 133 -14.50 22.01 -7.95
C TYR A 133 -15.28 20.96 -7.15
N ASP A 134 -16.55 20.72 -7.45
CA ASP A 134 -17.40 19.76 -6.78
C ASP A 134 -16.88 18.33 -6.95
N ASP A 135 -16.42 17.97 -8.13
CA ASP A 135 -15.74 16.70 -8.40
C ASP A 135 -14.46 16.53 -7.55
N SER A 136 -13.68 17.59 -7.44
CA SER A 136 -12.46 17.59 -6.63
C SER A 136 -12.79 17.40 -5.15
N MET A 137 -13.79 18.10 -4.63
CA MET A 137 -14.28 17.94 -3.27
C MET A 137 -14.85 16.56 -3.02
N THR A 138 -15.64 16.04 -3.94
CA THR A 138 -16.17 14.67 -3.86
C THR A 138 -15.05 13.64 -3.78
N ARG A 139 -14.02 13.76 -4.61
CA ARG A 139 -12.84 12.87 -4.54
C ARG A 139 -12.09 13.00 -3.22
N LEU A 140 -11.95 14.23 -2.70
CA LEU A 140 -11.29 14.50 -1.42
C LEU A 140 -12.03 13.83 -0.26
N TYR A 141 -13.33 14.04 -0.14
CA TYR A 141 -14.14 13.44 0.93
C TYR A 141 -14.19 11.92 0.82
N ASN A 142 -14.35 11.38 -0.39
CA ASN A 142 -14.33 9.94 -0.64
C ASN A 142 -12.98 9.32 -0.26
N PHE A 143 -11.87 10.01 -0.51
CA PHE A 143 -10.55 9.53 -0.14
C PHE A 143 -10.42 9.34 1.38
N PHE A 144 -10.77 10.34 2.18
CA PHE A 144 -10.68 10.25 3.64
C PHE A 144 -11.78 9.37 4.29
N SER A 145 -12.84 9.03 3.57
CA SER A 145 -13.94 8.21 4.07
C SER A 145 -13.71 6.70 3.94
N GLN A 146 -12.60 6.25 3.37
CA GLN A 146 -12.32 4.83 3.10
C GLN A 146 -12.23 4.02 4.40
N SER A 147 -13.04 2.96 4.50
CA SER A 147 -13.17 2.14 5.72
C SER A 147 -11.89 1.41 6.13
N PRO A 148 -11.10 0.81 5.21
CA PRO A 148 -9.97 -0.04 5.61
C PRO A 148 -8.90 0.70 6.41
N ALA A 149 -8.69 1.99 6.15
CA ALA A 149 -7.70 2.83 6.83
C ALA A 149 -8.27 3.60 8.04
N ARG A 150 -9.57 3.47 8.34
CA ARG A 150 -10.27 4.34 9.29
C ARG A 150 -9.66 4.37 10.69
N ASP A 151 -9.32 3.23 11.27
CA ASP A 151 -8.81 3.18 12.64
C ASP A 151 -7.49 3.98 12.77
N ALA A 152 -6.56 3.76 11.85
CA ALA A 152 -5.28 4.49 11.82
C ALA A 152 -5.46 5.97 11.46
N PHE A 153 -6.40 6.29 10.57
CA PHE A 153 -6.76 7.68 10.23
C PHE A 153 -7.34 8.42 11.44
N CYS A 154 -8.20 7.78 12.23
CA CYS A 154 -8.77 8.40 13.43
C CYS A 154 -7.70 8.71 14.47
N GLN A 155 -6.73 7.80 14.69
CA GLN A 155 -5.58 8.06 15.56
C GLN A 155 -4.76 9.25 15.05
N ALA A 156 -4.43 9.27 13.76
CA ALA A 156 -3.69 10.38 13.14
C ALA A 156 -4.44 11.71 13.29
N ALA A 157 -5.77 11.71 13.09
CA ALA A 157 -6.60 12.90 13.24
C ALA A 157 -6.61 13.43 14.68
N GLY A 158 -6.70 12.55 15.68
CA GLY A 158 -6.62 12.92 17.10
C GLY A 158 -5.29 13.62 17.42
N HIS A 159 -4.16 13.07 16.95
CA HIS A 159 -2.85 13.69 17.12
C HIS A 159 -2.73 15.04 16.41
N VAL A 160 -3.19 15.13 15.17
CA VAL A 160 -3.15 16.38 14.39
C VAL A 160 -4.01 17.46 15.05
N LEU A 161 -5.17 17.12 15.59
CA LEU A 161 -6.02 18.08 16.32
C LEU A 161 -5.38 18.53 17.63
N ALA A 162 -4.74 17.64 18.37
CA ALA A 162 -4.00 17.98 19.58
C ALA A 162 -2.83 18.94 19.27
N ASP A 163 -2.03 18.63 18.24
CA ASP A 163 -0.93 19.51 17.79
C ASP A 163 -1.45 20.85 17.29
N GLY A 164 -2.62 20.87 16.68
CA GLY A 164 -3.27 22.07 16.11
C GLY A 164 -3.88 23.01 17.15
N ALA A 165 -4.02 22.60 18.40
CA ALA A 165 -4.73 23.37 19.45
C ALA A 165 -4.11 24.75 19.73
N THR A 166 -2.80 24.92 19.52
CA THR A 166 -2.05 26.17 19.76
C THR A 166 -1.62 26.89 18.47
N VAL A 167 -2.02 26.36 17.31
CA VAL A 167 -1.62 26.94 16.02
C VAL A 167 -2.30 28.30 15.82
N GLN A 168 -1.51 29.30 15.45
CA GLN A 168 -2.01 30.62 15.10
C GLN A 168 -2.41 30.67 13.62
N GLY A 169 -3.31 31.61 13.27
CA GLY A 169 -3.86 31.67 11.91
C GLY A 169 -2.82 31.92 10.81
N ASP A 170 -1.77 32.68 11.07
CA ASP A 170 -0.67 32.96 10.14
C ASP A 170 0.21 31.72 9.87
N THR A 171 0.27 30.77 10.81
CA THR A 171 1.06 29.54 10.69
C THR A 171 0.23 28.33 10.21
N LEU A 172 -1.08 28.51 10.02
CA LEU A 172 -1.97 27.39 9.63
C LEU A 172 -1.58 26.77 8.28
N ALA A 173 -1.06 27.55 7.33
CA ALA A 173 -0.60 27.05 6.04
C ALA A 173 0.59 26.09 6.20
N SER A 174 1.59 26.47 7.00
CA SER A 174 2.75 25.63 7.29
C SER A 174 2.35 24.39 8.09
N PHE A 175 1.44 24.53 9.04
CA PHE A 175 0.86 23.40 9.77
C PHE A 175 0.14 22.44 8.82
N ALA A 176 -0.72 22.94 7.94
CA ALA A 176 -1.41 22.10 6.95
C ALA A 176 -0.44 21.37 6.02
N ALA A 177 0.62 22.05 5.57
CA ALA A 177 1.63 21.44 4.71
C ALA A 177 2.34 20.24 5.37
N THR A 178 2.54 20.29 6.69
CA THR A 178 3.23 19.22 7.44
C THR A 178 2.28 18.15 7.97
N ARG A 179 1.01 18.47 8.24
CA ARG A 179 0.06 17.56 8.88
C ARG A 179 -0.85 16.83 7.90
N LEU A 180 -1.12 17.41 6.73
CA LEU A 180 -1.92 16.75 5.70
C LEU A 180 -1.31 15.42 5.23
N PRO A 181 0.02 15.29 5.01
CA PRO A 181 0.63 14.00 4.71
C PRO A 181 0.45 12.95 5.82
N ILE A 182 0.41 13.36 7.09
CA ILE A 182 0.18 12.44 8.23
C ILE A 182 -1.24 11.87 8.19
N LEU A 183 -2.22 12.69 7.83
CA LEU A 183 -3.62 12.25 7.64
C LEU A 183 -3.80 11.35 6.41
N GLU A 184 -2.98 11.53 5.39
CA GLU A 184 -2.99 10.75 4.16
C GLU A 184 -2.31 9.39 4.31
N GLN A 185 -1.27 9.31 5.14
CA GLN A 185 -0.42 8.14 5.29
C GLN A 185 -1.19 6.83 5.57
N PRO A 186 -2.20 6.76 6.44
CA PRO A 186 -2.95 5.53 6.69
C PRO A 186 -3.54 4.90 5.43
N PHE A 187 -3.99 5.70 4.48
CA PHE A 187 -4.57 5.24 3.22
C PHE A 187 -3.50 4.72 2.26
N THR A 188 -2.40 5.45 2.12
CA THR A 188 -1.29 5.02 1.27
C THR A 188 -0.57 3.80 1.83
N ASP A 189 -0.47 3.66 3.15
CA ASP A 189 0.06 2.46 3.80
C ASP A 189 -0.86 1.25 3.56
N PHE A 190 -2.17 1.45 3.63
CA PHE A 190 -3.13 0.40 3.27
C PHE A 190 -2.95 -0.02 1.80
N TYR A 191 -2.82 0.91 0.86
CA TYR A 191 -2.60 0.58 -0.56
C TYR A 191 -1.29 -0.20 -0.75
N ARG A 192 -0.22 0.22 -0.08
CA ARG A 192 1.08 -0.47 -0.13
C ARG A 192 1.00 -1.89 0.41
N ALA A 193 0.33 -2.07 1.54
CA ALA A 193 0.12 -3.39 2.14
C ALA A 193 -0.74 -4.29 1.23
N PHE A 194 -1.77 -3.76 0.60
CA PHE A 194 -2.62 -4.49 -0.35
C PHE A 194 -1.86 -4.88 -1.62
N ASP A 195 -1.02 -4.00 -2.17
CA ASP A 195 -0.16 -4.31 -3.31
C ASP A 195 0.89 -5.38 -2.97
N ALA A 196 1.47 -5.33 -1.78
CA ALA A 196 2.40 -6.36 -1.29
C ALA A 196 1.70 -7.71 -1.19
N TRP A 197 0.50 -7.77 -0.63
CA TRP A 197 -0.31 -8.99 -0.61
C TRP A 197 -0.63 -9.48 -2.01
N ARG A 198 -1.11 -8.61 -2.89
CA ARG A 198 -1.48 -8.96 -4.27
C ARG A 198 -0.27 -9.47 -5.05
N GLY A 199 0.89 -8.87 -4.88
CA GLY A 199 2.14 -9.31 -5.51
C GLY A 199 2.61 -10.68 -5.05
N THR A 200 2.31 -11.08 -3.81
CA THR A 200 2.65 -12.40 -3.27
C THR A 200 1.57 -13.44 -3.55
N ALA A 201 0.29 -13.07 -3.43
CA ALA A 201 -0.84 -13.98 -3.64
C ALA A 201 -1.04 -14.37 -5.11
N MET A 202 -0.70 -13.49 -6.06
CA MET A 202 -0.83 -13.73 -7.50
C MET A 202 0.45 -14.32 -8.12
N ARG A 203 1.52 -14.49 -7.35
CA ARG A 203 2.74 -15.11 -7.86
C ARG A 203 2.47 -16.60 -8.10
N PRO A 204 2.64 -17.11 -9.34
CA PRO A 204 2.55 -18.54 -9.57
C PRO A 204 3.52 -19.24 -8.63
N LEU A 205 3.04 -20.21 -7.88
CA LEU A 205 3.92 -21.08 -7.10
C LEU A 205 4.90 -21.69 -8.12
N ALA A 206 6.18 -21.35 -7.99
CA ALA A 206 7.20 -21.99 -8.80
C ALA A 206 7.02 -23.51 -8.61
N PRO A 207 6.95 -24.30 -9.71
CA PRO A 207 6.77 -25.73 -9.58
C PRO A 207 7.87 -26.24 -8.65
N GLN A 208 7.48 -26.80 -7.51
CA GLN A 208 8.41 -27.48 -6.62
C GLN A 208 9.01 -28.62 -7.43
N ARG A 209 10.23 -28.45 -7.90
CA ARG A 209 11.00 -29.57 -8.39
C ARG A 209 11.19 -30.52 -7.21
N THR A 210 10.34 -31.50 -7.11
CA THR A 210 10.59 -32.68 -6.30
C THR A 210 11.85 -33.33 -6.91
N ILE A 211 12.99 -33.05 -6.31
CA ILE A 211 14.23 -33.76 -6.62
C ILE A 211 14.03 -35.12 -5.95
N PHE A 212 13.44 -36.05 -6.70
CA PHE A 212 13.58 -37.46 -6.36
C PHE A 212 15.07 -37.74 -6.53
N ALA A 213 15.78 -37.94 -5.42
CA ALA A 213 17.12 -38.48 -5.44
C ALA A 213 17.03 -39.90 -6.01
N SER A 214 17.18 -40.03 -7.31
CA SER A 214 17.30 -41.33 -7.98
C SER A 214 18.70 -41.84 -7.68
N ASN A 215 18.85 -42.68 -6.67
CA ASN A 215 20.06 -43.47 -6.41
C ASN A 215 20.13 -44.64 -7.41
N GLY A 216 20.06 -44.37 -8.70
CA GLY A 216 20.27 -45.35 -9.73
C GLY A 216 21.52 -45.05 -10.58
N PRO A 217 22.29 -46.08 -11.01
CA PRO A 217 23.46 -45.85 -11.87
C PRO A 217 23.01 -45.23 -13.19
N VAL A 218 23.56 -44.08 -13.54
CA VAL A 218 23.32 -43.41 -14.83
C VAL A 218 24.01 -44.20 -15.92
N ALA A 219 23.25 -44.96 -16.72
CA ALA A 219 23.74 -45.50 -17.98
C ALA A 219 23.89 -44.36 -18.99
N VAL A 220 25.13 -44.06 -19.36
CA VAL A 220 25.44 -43.08 -20.41
C VAL A 220 25.17 -43.74 -21.76
N GLY A 221 23.98 -43.45 -22.33
CA GLY A 221 23.65 -43.82 -23.71
C GLY A 221 24.09 -42.70 -24.67
N PRO A 222 24.38 -42.99 -25.95
CA PRO A 222 24.86 -42.00 -26.90
C PRO A 222 23.80 -40.91 -27.16
N ALA A 223 24.24 -39.67 -27.16
CA ALA A 223 23.41 -38.48 -27.39
C ALA A 223 22.75 -38.54 -28.78
N ARG A 224 21.42 -38.63 -28.78
CA ARG A 224 20.60 -38.50 -29.99
C ARG A 224 20.30 -37.04 -30.19
N ALA A 225 20.73 -36.47 -31.30
CA ALA A 225 20.47 -35.08 -31.69
C ALA A 225 18.95 -34.84 -31.80
N VAL A 226 18.46 -33.88 -31.04
CA VAL A 226 17.07 -33.42 -31.11
C VAL A 226 17.00 -32.30 -32.15
N PRO A 227 16.07 -32.33 -33.12
CA PRO A 227 15.93 -31.25 -34.09
C PRO A 227 15.47 -29.97 -33.40
N VAL A 228 16.15 -28.85 -33.69
CA VAL A 228 15.78 -27.52 -33.24
C VAL A 228 14.46 -27.13 -33.91
N ALA A 229 13.40 -26.99 -33.12
CA ALA A 229 12.13 -26.47 -33.60
C ALA A 229 12.31 -24.96 -33.89
N THR A 230 12.04 -24.59 -35.12
CA THR A 230 12.01 -23.21 -35.59
C THR A 230 10.94 -22.44 -34.83
N VAL A 231 11.34 -21.44 -34.06
CA VAL A 231 10.42 -20.54 -33.36
C VAL A 231 9.70 -19.68 -34.41
N ALA A 232 8.39 -19.88 -34.53
CA ALA A 232 7.53 -19.02 -35.34
C ALA A 232 7.51 -17.60 -34.76
N ALA A 233 7.60 -16.59 -35.63
CA ALA A 233 7.54 -15.18 -35.29
C ALA A 233 6.22 -14.83 -34.57
N PRO A 234 6.25 -13.90 -33.59
CA PRO A 234 5.03 -13.50 -32.89
C PRO A 234 4.06 -12.77 -33.84
N VAL A 235 2.83 -13.23 -33.88
CA VAL A 235 1.70 -12.56 -34.51
C VAL A 235 1.42 -11.26 -33.77
N PRO A 236 1.24 -10.09 -34.43
CA PRO A 236 0.92 -8.84 -33.76
C PRO A 236 -0.44 -8.97 -33.06
N ALA A 237 -0.46 -8.71 -31.75
CA ALA A 237 -1.66 -8.69 -30.94
C ALA A 237 -2.63 -7.62 -31.46
N ALA A 238 -3.85 -8.03 -31.74
CA ALA A 238 -4.95 -7.12 -32.08
C ALA A 238 -5.21 -6.18 -30.90
N SER A 239 -5.29 -4.87 -31.17
CA SER A 239 -5.62 -3.84 -30.20
C SER A 239 -6.97 -4.14 -29.56
N PRO A 240 -7.11 -4.02 -28.22
CA PRO A 240 -8.41 -4.20 -27.58
C PRO A 240 -9.40 -3.11 -28.02
N PRO A 241 -10.69 -3.43 -28.16
CA PRO A 241 -11.71 -2.45 -28.52
C PRO A 241 -11.77 -1.33 -27.47
N ARG A 242 -11.80 -0.10 -27.96
CA ARG A 242 -11.93 1.12 -27.17
C ARG A 242 -13.24 1.05 -26.37
N ALA A 243 -13.13 0.96 -25.05
CA ALA A 243 -14.29 0.98 -24.17
C ALA A 243 -15.00 2.35 -24.31
N THR A 244 -16.24 2.34 -24.72
CA THR A 244 -17.14 3.50 -24.64
C THR A 244 -17.38 3.83 -23.17
N PRO A 245 -17.37 5.11 -22.77
CA PRO A 245 -17.68 5.48 -21.40
C PRO A 245 -19.15 5.11 -21.12
N VAL A 246 -19.35 4.18 -20.19
CA VAL A 246 -20.66 3.90 -19.62
C VAL A 246 -21.02 5.09 -18.74
N ALA A 247 -22.01 5.87 -19.14
CA ALA A 247 -22.60 6.89 -18.30
C ALA A 247 -23.17 6.22 -17.04
N TYR A 248 -22.57 6.48 -15.90
CA TYR A 248 -23.06 6.04 -14.60
C TYR A 248 -24.23 6.93 -14.24
N ALA A 249 -25.45 6.49 -14.55
CA ALA A 249 -26.65 7.10 -14.03
C ALA A 249 -26.69 6.84 -12.52
N ALA A 250 -26.59 7.91 -11.72
CA ALA A 250 -26.80 7.84 -10.29
C ALA A 250 -28.22 7.32 -10.02
N PRO A 251 -28.41 6.25 -9.22
CA PRO A 251 -29.74 5.84 -8.83
C PRO A 251 -30.34 6.93 -7.94
N ALA A 252 -31.47 7.50 -8.37
CA ALA A 252 -32.30 8.36 -7.56
C ALA A 252 -32.86 7.53 -6.38
N LEU A 253 -32.22 7.60 -5.23
CA LEU A 253 -32.68 7.01 -3.97
C LEU A 253 -33.78 7.92 -3.38
N GLN A 254 -34.95 7.88 -3.99
CA GLN A 254 -36.21 8.25 -3.30
C GLN A 254 -36.87 6.98 -2.78
N ALA A 255 -36.25 6.36 -1.77
CA ALA A 255 -36.96 5.36 -0.98
C ALA A 255 -37.77 6.07 0.10
N ARG A 256 -39.09 6.06 -0.04
CA ARG A 256 -40.04 6.36 1.02
C ARG A 256 -39.81 5.38 2.19
N LEU A 257 -39.07 5.82 3.21
CA LEU A 257 -38.98 5.11 4.46
C LEU A 257 -40.33 5.31 5.21
N LYS A 258 -41.08 4.24 5.36
CA LYS A 258 -42.20 4.18 6.34
C LYS A 258 -41.61 4.34 7.73
N PRO A 259 -42.21 5.13 8.61
CA PRO A 259 -41.73 5.26 9.99
C PRO A 259 -41.92 3.92 10.73
N VAL A 260 -40.80 3.32 11.11
CA VAL A 260 -40.79 2.22 12.10
C VAL A 260 -40.77 2.86 13.48
N SER A 261 -41.84 2.64 14.27
CA SER A 261 -41.88 3.06 15.67
C SER A 261 -40.81 2.32 16.47
N GLN A 262 -39.74 3.01 16.83
CA GLN A 262 -38.74 2.50 17.78
C GLN A 262 -39.13 2.86 19.21
N PRO A 263 -38.95 1.94 20.18
CA PRO A 263 -39.14 2.26 21.59
C PRO A 263 -38.07 3.26 22.06
N PRO A 264 -38.36 4.11 23.04
CA PRO A 264 -37.45 5.15 23.51
C PRO A 264 -36.21 4.53 24.15
N LEU A 265 -35.04 4.81 23.56
CA LEU A 265 -33.74 4.53 24.16
C LEU A 265 -33.42 5.60 25.22
N PRO A 266 -32.77 5.23 26.35
CA PRO A 266 -32.40 6.19 27.39
C PRO A 266 -31.44 7.24 26.85
N THR A 267 -31.81 8.50 27.03
CA THR A 267 -31.19 9.70 26.50
C THR A 267 -29.97 10.08 27.33
N ALA A 268 -28.80 9.57 26.95
CA ALA A 268 -27.56 10.33 27.24
C ALA A 268 -27.43 11.41 26.16
N PRO A 269 -27.11 12.67 26.49
CA PRO A 269 -26.96 13.72 25.49
C PRO A 269 -25.74 13.40 24.64
N ARG A 270 -25.99 13.00 23.40
CA ARG A 270 -24.92 12.84 22.40
C ARG A 270 -24.40 14.22 22.03
N PRO A 271 -23.08 14.47 22.03
CA PRO A 271 -22.54 15.69 21.50
C PRO A 271 -22.96 15.79 20.02
N ARG A 272 -23.78 16.78 19.71
CA ARG A 272 -24.17 17.08 18.33
C ARG A 272 -23.13 18.01 17.75
N LEU A 273 -22.60 17.63 16.57
CA LEU A 273 -21.83 18.54 15.74
C LEU A 273 -22.75 19.73 15.41
N GLN A 274 -22.53 20.88 16.01
CA GLN A 274 -23.17 22.13 15.59
C GLN A 274 -22.37 22.63 14.40
N LEU A 275 -22.82 22.28 13.20
CA LEU A 275 -22.33 22.94 11.99
C LEU A 275 -22.91 24.35 12.01
N ASP A 276 -22.06 25.34 12.18
CA ASP A 276 -22.46 26.75 12.04
C ASP A 276 -22.70 27.00 10.53
N PRO A 277 -23.99 27.23 10.11
CA PRO A 277 -24.30 27.44 8.70
C PRO A 277 -23.61 28.69 8.13
N SER A 278 -23.16 29.62 8.96
CA SER A 278 -22.47 30.82 8.53
C SER A 278 -21.06 30.57 8.01
N VAL A 279 -20.51 29.36 8.21
CA VAL A 279 -19.22 28.94 7.65
C VAL A 279 -19.36 28.57 6.17
N PHE A 280 -20.59 28.39 5.68
CA PHE A 280 -20.91 28.00 4.30
C PHE A 280 -21.58 29.13 3.49
N GLN A 281 -21.67 30.36 4.03
CA GLN A 281 -22.17 31.55 3.33
C GLN A 281 -21.05 32.46 2.90
#